data_1bc65269a38d0c9a2eafb9876a8970a6
#
_entry.id   1bc65269a38d0c9a2eafb9876a8970a6
#
_cell.length_a   1.000
_cell.length_b   1.000
_cell.length_c   1.000
_cell.angle_alpha   90.00
_cell.angle_beta   90.00
_cell.angle_gamma   90.00
#
_symmetry.space_group_name_H-M   'P 1'
#
loop_
_entity.id
_entity.type
_entity.pdbx_description
1 polymer ?
#
loop_
_entity_poly.entity_id
_entity_poly.type
_entity_poly.pdbx_seq_one_letter_code
_entity_poly.pdbx_strand_id
1 'polypeptide(L)'
;MTTYSDKGEKAAAFYCSKMGFEPLAYRGLETGSREVASHVIKQGQIVFVFSSPLNPGNKEMGDHLVKHGDGVKDIAFEVEDCDYIVQKARERGAKVVREPWVEQDRFGKVKFAVLQTYGDTTHTLVEKTGYTGSFLPGFEAPRVKDSLLSKLPNCGLEIIDHVVGNQPDQEMLSASEWYLKNLQFHRFWSVDDTQVHTEYSSLRSIVVTNYEESIKMPINEPAPGRKKSQIQEYVDYNGGAGVQHIALKTQDIITAIRHLRERGAEFLAVPSTYYKQLRENLKSAKVRVKENIDMLEELRILVDYDEKGYLLQIFTKPMQDRPTLFLEV
;
A
#
# COMPACT_ATOMS: atom_id res chain seq x y z
N MET A 1 4.00 -5.97 -2.42
CA MET A 1 4.50 -4.56 -2.49
C MET A 1 5.94 -4.52 -2.06
N THR A 2 6.78 -3.79 -2.79
CA THR A 2 8.20 -3.62 -2.44
C THR A 2 8.46 -2.18 -2.04
N THR A 3 8.99 -2.02 -0.83
CA THR A 3 9.43 -0.76 -0.25
C THR A 3 10.95 -0.70 -0.29
N TYR A 4 11.52 0.37 -0.83
CA TYR A 4 12.92 0.67 -0.67
C TYR A 4 13.14 1.35 0.68
N SER A 5 14.12 0.88 1.42
CA SER A 5 14.50 1.40 2.74
C SER A 5 16.02 1.43 2.86
N ASP A 6 16.55 2.41 3.57
CA ASP A 6 17.97 2.43 3.87
C ASP A 6 18.36 1.30 4.86
N LYS A 7 17.39 0.81 5.64
CA LYS A 7 17.53 -0.25 6.65
C LYS A 7 16.35 -1.22 6.62
N GLY A 8 16.22 -1.99 5.54
CA GLY A 8 15.10 -2.89 5.30
C GLY A 8 14.82 -3.89 6.43
N GLU A 9 15.86 -4.40 7.10
CA GLU A 9 15.69 -5.28 8.26
C GLU A 9 14.95 -4.58 9.41
N LYS A 10 15.32 -3.33 9.71
CA LYS A 10 14.67 -2.55 10.77
C LYS A 10 13.23 -2.19 10.40
N ALA A 11 13.00 -1.83 9.14
CA ALA A 11 11.66 -1.58 8.63
C ALA A 11 10.79 -2.83 8.75
N ALA A 12 11.26 -3.97 8.28
CA ALA A 12 10.56 -5.25 8.40
C ALA A 12 10.26 -5.61 9.87
N ALA A 13 11.23 -5.45 10.76
CA ALA A 13 11.07 -5.69 12.20
C ALA A 13 10.03 -4.76 12.84
N PHE A 14 9.98 -3.49 12.43
CA PHE A 14 8.97 -2.53 12.88
C PHE A 14 7.56 -2.99 12.49
N TYR A 15 7.33 -3.37 11.24
CA TYR A 15 6.03 -3.87 10.79
C TYR A 15 5.65 -5.18 11.49
N CYS A 16 6.60 -6.07 11.74
CA CYS A 16 6.34 -7.31 12.47
C CYS A 16 5.92 -7.02 13.93
N SER A 17 6.64 -6.16 14.64
CA SER A 17 6.35 -5.86 16.04
C SER A 17 5.09 -4.99 16.21
N LYS A 18 4.94 -3.92 15.42
CA LYS A 18 3.88 -2.92 15.58
C LYS A 18 2.60 -3.25 14.81
N MET A 19 2.73 -3.82 13.62
CA MET A 19 1.59 -4.03 12.72
C MET A 19 1.12 -5.49 12.66
N GLY A 20 1.76 -6.40 13.39
CA GLY A 20 1.34 -7.79 13.49
C GLY A 20 1.74 -8.69 12.33
N PHE A 21 2.70 -8.27 11.52
CA PHE A 21 3.27 -9.12 10.48
C PHE A 21 4.21 -10.18 11.06
N GLU A 22 4.50 -11.19 10.25
CA GLU A 22 5.50 -12.22 10.56
C GLU A 22 6.50 -12.35 9.41
N PRO A 23 7.77 -12.68 9.68
CA PRO A 23 8.75 -12.94 8.63
C PRO A 23 8.32 -14.12 7.76
N LEU A 24 8.37 -13.95 6.43
CA LEU A 24 8.04 -14.99 5.45
C LEU A 24 9.27 -15.54 4.73
N ALA A 25 10.14 -14.66 4.23
CA ALA A 25 11.30 -15.06 3.44
C ALA A 25 12.39 -13.98 3.49
N TYR A 26 13.58 -14.34 3.07
CA TYR A 26 14.77 -13.49 3.05
C TYR A 26 15.63 -13.79 1.83
N ARG A 27 16.22 -12.76 1.24
CA ARG A 27 17.25 -12.83 0.21
C ARG A 27 18.34 -11.81 0.54
N GLY A 28 19.60 -12.25 0.60
CA GLY A 28 20.73 -11.38 0.95
C GLY A 28 22.05 -12.10 0.76
N LEU A 29 23.08 -11.67 1.48
CA LEU A 29 24.44 -12.20 1.34
C LEU A 29 24.48 -13.73 1.52
N GLU A 30 23.75 -14.26 2.47
CA GLU A 30 23.72 -15.67 2.81
C GLU A 30 22.98 -16.52 1.77
N THR A 31 22.19 -15.92 0.92
CA THR A 31 21.49 -16.57 -0.21
C THR A 31 22.14 -16.26 -1.56
N GLY A 32 23.31 -15.60 -1.56
CA GLY A 32 24.07 -15.26 -2.76
C GLY A 32 23.74 -13.91 -3.40
N SER A 33 22.82 -13.11 -2.83
CA SER A 33 22.56 -11.73 -3.27
C SER A 33 23.56 -10.77 -2.64
N ARG A 34 24.41 -10.14 -3.47
CA ARG A 34 25.47 -9.25 -2.99
C ARG A 34 25.15 -7.75 -3.11
N GLU A 35 24.14 -7.41 -3.89
CA GLU A 35 23.79 -6.02 -4.19
C GLU A 35 22.63 -5.50 -3.34
N VAL A 36 21.67 -6.38 -3.03
CA VAL A 36 20.42 -6.03 -2.36
C VAL A 36 20.06 -7.09 -1.33
N ALA A 37 19.70 -6.66 -0.12
CA ALA A 37 19.02 -7.49 0.86
C ALA A 37 17.51 -7.20 0.82
N SER A 38 16.70 -8.26 0.86
CA SER A 38 15.23 -8.16 0.84
C SER A 38 14.63 -9.01 1.95
N HIS A 39 13.84 -8.37 2.81
CA HIS A 39 13.11 -8.99 3.91
C HIS A 39 11.63 -9.04 3.54
N VAL A 40 11.05 -10.22 3.50
CA VAL A 40 9.65 -10.45 3.16
C VAL A 40 8.87 -10.77 4.42
N ILE A 41 7.79 -10.04 4.62
CA ILE A 41 6.87 -10.22 5.74
C ILE A 41 5.45 -10.43 5.23
N LYS A 42 4.63 -11.13 6.01
CA LYS A 42 3.22 -11.37 5.67
C LYS A 42 2.31 -11.22 6.89
N GLN A 43 1.06 -10.93 6.60
CA GLN A 43 -0.07 -11.11 7.51
C GLN A 43 -1.32 -11.43 6.66
N GLY A 44 -1.98 -12.55 6.94
CA GLY A 44 -3.04 -13.04 6.05
C GLY A 44 -2.51 -13.26 4.62
N GLN A 45 -3.11 -12.58 3.65
CA GLN A 45 -2.65 -12.57 2.25
C GLN A 45 -1.79 -11.33 1.90
N ILE A 46 -1.55 -10.45 2.88
CA ILE A 46 -0.75 -9.25 2.69
C ILE A 46 0.73 -9.64 2.70
N VAL A 47 1.46 -9.25 1.65
CA VAL A 47 2.90 -9.49 1.55
C VAL A 47 3.63 -8.17 1.26
N PHE A 48 4.55 -7.81 2.12
CA PHE A 48 5.44 -6.68 1.95
C PHE A 48 6.90 -7.15 1.85
N VAL A 49 7.65 -6.47 0.98
CA VAL A 49 9.09 -6.70 0.80
C VAL A 49 9.82 -5.40 1.13
N PHE A 50 10.79 -5.47 2.02
CA PHE A 50 11.67 -4.35 2.34
C PHE A 50 13.05 -4.64 1.79
N SER A 51 13.47 -3.82 0.82
CA SER A 51 14.75 -3.98 0.12
C SER A 51 15.69 -2.84 0.43
N SER A 52 16.93 -3.18 0.71
CA SER A 52 18.02 -2.23 0.99
C SER A 52 19.26 -2.53 0.14
N PRO A 53 20.00 -1.51 -0.31
CA PRO A 53 21.27 -1.73 -0.96
C PRO A 53 22.31 -2.25 0.06
N LEU A 54 23.08 -3.24 -0.35
CA LEU A 54 24.21 -3.77 0.44
C LEU A 54 25.51 -3.03 0.15
N ASN A 55 25.58 -2.33 -0.97
CA ASN A 55 26.74 -1.59 -1.42
C ASN A 55 26.42 -0.11 -1.63
N PRO A 56 27.31 0.81 -1.23
CA PRO A 56 27.12 2.23 -1.47
C PRO A 56 27.13 2.61 -2.96
N GLY A 57 27.62 1.72 -3.84
CA GLY A 57 27.64 1.89 -5.29
C GLY A 57 26.32 1.53 -6.00
N ASN A 58 25.30 1.06 -5.30
CA ASN A 58 23.98 0.82 -5.89
C ASN A 58 23.27 2.16 -6.14
N LYS A 59 23.60 2.75 -7.29
CA LYS A 59 23.16 4.11 -7.65
C LYS A 59 21.64 4.20 -7.82
N GLU A 60 21.00 3.19 -8.39
CA GLU A 60 19.56 3.20 -8.61
C GLU A 60 18.78 3.30 -7.29
N MET A 61 19.07 2.43 -6.33
CA MET A 61 18.42 2.49 -5.03
C MET A 61 18.84 3.71 -4.23
N GLY A 62 20.11 4.10 -4.31
CA GLY A 62 20.64 5.29 -3.63
C GLY A 62 19.96 6.57 -4.11
N ASP A 63 19.85 6.79 -5.40
CA ASP A 63 19.18 7.96 -5.98
C ASP A 63 17.69 7.98 -5.61
N HIS A 64 17.03 6.83 -5.63
CA HIS A 64 15.63 6.71 -5.21
C HIS A 64 15.45 7.08 -3.73
N LEU A 65 16.29 6.56 -2.85
CA LEU A 65 16.21 6.83 -1.41
C LEU A 65 16.54 8.30 -1.08
N VAL A 66 17.49 8.90 -1.77
CA VAL A 66 17.79 10.35 -1.62
C VAL A 66 16.58 11.19 -2.01
N LYS A 67 15.94 10.86 -3.13
CA LYS A 67 14.80 11.61 -3.65
C LYS A 67 13.55 11.42 -2.78
N HIS A 68 13.17 10.18 -2.52
CA HIS A 68 11.88 9.82 -1.92
C HIS A 68 11.94 9.47 -0.43
N GLY A 69 13.12 9.12 0.09
CA GLY A 69 13.23 8.46 1.38
C GLY A 69 12.72 7.01 1.33
N ASP A 70 12.47 6.43 2.48
CA ASP A 70 11.83 5.13 2.59
C ASP A 70 10.39 5.21 2.07
N GLY A 71 10.01 4.33 1.16
CA GLY A 71 8.67 4.35 0.55
C GLY A 71 8.45 3.22 -0.45
N VAL A 72 7.25 3.14 -0.96
CA VAL A 72 6.86 2.12 -1.94
C VAL A 72 7.55 2.40 -3.27
N LYS A 73 8.33 1.43 -3.75
CA LYS A 73 8.95 1.44 -5.08
C LYS A 73 8.10 0.69 -6.10
N ASP A 74 7.52 -0.43 -5.69
CA ASP A 74 6.86 -1.33 -6.64
C ASP A 74 5.58 -1.94 -6.05
N ILE A 75 4.55 -1.98 -6.88
CA ILE A 75 3.29 -2.67 -6.62
C ILE A 75 3.22 -3.85 -7.59
N ALA A 76 3.49 -5.06 -7.11
CA ALA A 76 3.47 -6.25 -7.95
C ALA A 76 2.05 -6.79 -8.15
N PHE A 77 1.77 -7.28 -9.35
CA PHE A 77 0.55 -8.01 -9.69
C PHE A 77 0.89 -9.44 -10.10
N GLU A 78 0.21 -10.39 -9.50
CA GLU A 78 0.22 -11.76 -10.00
C GLU A 78 -0.66 -11.86 -11.25
N VAL A 79 -0.13 -12.43 -12.32
CA VAL A 79 -0.76 -12.45 -13.63
C VAL A 79 -0.66 -13.83 -14.26
N GLU A 80 -1.57 -14.12 -15.21
CA GLU A 80 -1.58 -15.41 -15.93
C GLU A 80 -0.55 -15.47 -17.06
N ASP A 81 -0.27 -14.34 -17.72
CA ASP A 81 0.61 -14.26 -18.91
C ASP A 81 1.35 -12.91 -18.96
N CYS A 82 2.60 -12.92 -18.50
CA CYS A 82 3.46 -11.73 -18.53
C CYS A 82 3.74 -11.24 -19.96
N ASP A 83 3.98 -12.16 -20.90
CA ASP A 83 4.37 -11.81 -22.27
C ASP A 83 3.22 -11.09 -22.97
N TYR A 84 2.00 -11.61 -22.83
CA TYR A 84 0.80 -10.99 -23.40
C TYR A 84 0.54 -9.59 -22.85
N ILE A 85 0.59 -9.43 -21.52
CA ILE A 85 0.33 -8.14 -20.89
C ILE A 85 1.38 -7.11 -21.28
N VAL A 86 2.67 -7.48 -21.30
CA VAL A 86 3.76 -6.59 -21.71
C VAL A 86 3.64 -6.18 -23.17
N GLN A 87 3.33 -7.14 -24.05
CA GLN A 87 3.12 -6.84 -25.47
C GLN A 87 1.99 -5.83 -25.64
N LYS A 88 0.83 -6.08 -25.02
CA LYS A 88 -0.34 -5.19 -25.12
C LYS A 88 -0.09 -3.82 -24.51
N ALA A 89 0.54 -3.76 -23.35
CA ALA A 89 0.91 -2.49 -22.72
C ALA A 89 1.86 -1.67 -23.61
N ARG A 90 2.87 -2.32 -24.21
CA ARG A 90 3.80 -1.68 -25.16
C ARG A 90 3.09 -1.16 -26.39
N GLU A 91 2.23 -1.94 -27.02
CA GLU A 91 1.43 -1.53 -28.19
C GLU A 91 0.60 -0.27 -27.89
N ARG A 92 0.20 -0.08 -26.64
CA ARG A 92 -0.59 1.05 -26.16
C ARG A 92 0.27 2.21 -25.66
N GLY A 93 1.60 2.08 -25.66
CA GLY A 93 2.55 3.15 -25.33
C GLY A 93 3.07 3.12 -23.89
N ALA A 94 2.89 2.04 -23.15
CA ALA A 94 3.51 1.89 -21.83
C ALA A 94 5.04 1.73 -21.96
N LYS A 95 5.76 2.31 -21.00
CA LYS A 95 7.20 2.12 -20.88
C LYS A 95 7.48 0.80 -20.15
N VAL A 96 8.12 -0.13 -20.83
CA VAL A 96 8.65 -1.36 -20.26
C VAL A 96 10.01 -1.06 -19.65
N VAL A 97 10.12 -1.18 -18.31
CA VAL A 97 11.39 -0.96 -17.59
C VAL A 97 12.30 -2.17 -17.72
N ARG A 98 11.70 -3.36 -17.61
CA ARG A 98 12.40 -4.62 -17.80
C ARG A 98 11.53 -5.61 -18.56
N GLU A 99 12.11 -6.13 -19.66
CA GLU A 99 11.48 -7.15 -20.51
C GLU A 99 11.22 -8.45 -19.72
N PRO A 100 10.27 -9.29 -20.14
CA PRO A 100 10.02 -10.56 -19.50
C PRO A 100 11.28 -11.40 -19.32
N TRP A 101 11.50 -11.88 -18.11
CA TRP A 101 12.60 -12.80 -17.78
C TRP A 101 12.12 -13.89 -16.82
N VAL A 102 12.86 -14.99 -16.76
CA VAL A 102 12.55 -16.13 -15.90
C VAL A 102 13.63 -16.29 -14.84
N GLU A 103 13.20 -16.44 -13.58
CA GLU A 103 14.04 -16.94 -12.50
C GLU A 103 13.58 -18.35 -12.12
N GLN A 104 14.54 -19.19 -11.74
CA GLN A 104 14.29 -20.60 -11.41
C GLN A 104 15.10 -21.00 -10.19
N ASP A 105 14.48 -21.83 -9.36
CA ASP A 105 15.15 -22.58 -8.30
C ASP A 105 14.61 -24.01 -8.25
N ARG A 106 14.93 -24.75 -7.17
CA ARG A 106 14.47 -26.12 -6.96
C ARG A 106 12.94 -26.29 -6.85
N PHE A 107 12.21 -25.21 -6.64
CA PHE A 107 10.76 -25.21 -6.46
C PHE A 107 9.99 -24.86 -7.74
N GLY A 108 10.67 -24.53 -8.81
CA GLY A 108 10.06 -24.21 -10.10
C GLY A 108 10.58 -22.93 -10.73
N LYS A 109 9.76 -22.39 -11.62
CA LYS A 109 10.05 -21.17 -12.41
C LYS A 109 9.03 -20.10 -12.11
N VAL A 110 9.47 -18.85 -12.12
CA VAL A 110 8.62 -17.66 -12.06
C VAL A 110 9.06 -16.71 -13.16
N LYS A 111 8.12 -16.19 -13.94
CA LYS A 111 8.38 -15.18 -14.95
C LYS A 111 8.00 -13.81 -14.39
N PHE A 112 8.81 -12.81 -14.73
CA PHE A 112 8.65 -11.43 -14.30
C PHE A 112 8.72 -10.48 -15.48
N ALA A 113 8.10 -9.33 -15.33
CA ALA A 113 8.33 -8.16 -16.19
C ALA A 113 8.06 -6.90 -15.35
N VAL A 114 8.57 -5.74 -15.76
CA VAL A 114 8.39 -4.49 -15.03
C VAL A 114 7.92 -3.38 -15.94
N LEU A 115 6.82 -2.75 -15.57
CA LEU A 115 6.23 -1.59 -16.23
C LEU A 115 6.40 -0.33 -15.37
N GLN A 116 6.62 0.82 -16.01
CA GLN A 116 6.64 2.12 -15.37
C GLN A 116 5.22 2.65 -15.24
N THR A 117 4.81 3.04 -14.03
CA THR A 117 3.57 3.78 -13.79
C THR A 117 3.88 5.24 -13.39
N TYR A 118 3.09 5.86 -12.52
CA TYR A 118 3.28 7.25 -12.12
C TYR A 118 4.58 7.46 -11.31
N GLY A 119 5.19 8.62 -11.46
CA GLY A 119 6.43 8.99 -10.78
C GLY A 119 7.55 7.97 -11.06
N ASP A 120 8.22 7.56 -10.00
CA ASP A 120 9.27 6.51 -10.04
C ASP A 120 8.75 5.15 -9.56
N THR A 121 7.43 5.00 -9.45
CA THR A 121 6.75 3.75 -9.05
C THR A 121 6.61 2.81 -10.22
N THR A 122 6.82 1.53 -9.99
CA THR A 122 6.72 0.48 -10.99
C THR A 122 5.67 -0.57 -10.63
N HIS A 123 5.23 -1.34 -11.62
CA HIS A 123 4.49 -2.57 -11.45
C HIS A 123 5.33 -3.74 -11.95
N THR A 124 5.67 -4.65 -11.05
CA THR A 124 6.23 -5.96 -11.42
C THR A 124 5.08 -6.91 -11.69
N LEU A 125 5.06 -7.47 -12.89
CA LEU A 125 4.17 -8.58 -13.25
C LEU A 125 4.84 -9.88 -12.83
N VAL A 126 4.11 -10.76 -12.16
CA VAL A 126 4.62 -12.02 -11.60
C VAL A 126 3.76 -13.18 -12.08
N GLU A 127 4.30 -14.04 -12.92
CA GLU A 127 3.63 -15.24 -13.42
C GLU A 127 4.19 -16.48 -12.71
N LYS A 128 3.39 -17.09 -11.85
CA LYS A 128 3.75 -18.25 -11.03
C LYS A 128 3.07 -19.52 -11.49
N THR A 129 3.51 -20.10 -12.57
CA THR A 129 2.92 -21.36 -13.05
C THR A 129 3.60 -22.55 -12.39
N GLY A 130 2.91 -23.20 -11.43
CA GLY A 130 3.39 -24.40 -10.75
C GLY A 130 4.59 -24.20 -9.82
N TYR A 131 4.90 -22.96 -9.43
CA TYR A 131 5.93 -22.68 -8.45
C TYR A 131 5.47 -23.05 -7.03
N THR A 132 6.25 -23.87 -6.31
CA THR A 132 5.90 -24.42 -5.00
C THR A 132 6.74 -23.85 -3.84
N GLY A 133 7.63 -22.88 -4.11
CA GLY A 133 8.42 -22.20 -3.08
C GLY A 133 7.57 -21.29 -2.19
N SER A 134 8.13 -20.90 -1.05
CA SER A 134 7.41 -20.09 -0.04
C SER A 134 7.12 -18.66 -0.49
N PHE A 135 7.91 -18.11 -1.41
CA PHE A 135 7.74 -16.76 -1.95
C PHE A 135 8.12 -16.67 -3.42
N LEU A 136 9.40 -16.43 -3.73
CA LEU A 136 9.94 -16.28 -5.09
C LEU A 136 11.31 -16.99 -5.20
N PRO A 137 11.78 -17.32 -6.40
CA PRO A 137 13.10 -17.93 -6.59
C PRO A 137 14.22 -17.10 -5.95
N GLY A 138 15.16 -17.80 -5.31
CA GLY A 138 16.30 -17.17 -4.64
C GLY A 138 16.01 -16.64 -3.22
N PHE A 139 14.77 -16.72 -2.75
CA PHE A 139 14.41 -16.44 -1.37
C PHE A 139 14.43 -17.71 -0.53
N GLU A 140 14.89 -17.59 0.70
CA GLU A 140 14.92 -18.66 1.70
C GLU A 140 14.00 -18.33 2.88
N ALA A 141 13.66 -19.33 3.66
CA ALA A 141 12.94 -19.15 4.91
C ALA A 141 13.76 -18.29 5.89
N PRO A 142 13.12 -17.48 6.75
CA PRO A 142 13.81 -16.69 7.76
C PRO A 142 14.66 -17.58 8.67
N ARG A 143 15.91 -17.21 8.91
CA ARG A 143 16.85 -17.99 9.73
C ARG A 143 16.58 -17.86 11.21
N VAL A 144 16.08 -16.71 11.62
CA VAL A 144 15.80 -16.41 13.04
C VAL A 144 14.31 -16.23 13.22
N LYS A 145 13.76 -16.91 14.21
CA LYS A 145 12.38 -16.70 14.68
C LYS A 145 12.43 -15.91 15.97
N ASP A 146 11.81 -14.72 15.95
CA ASP A 146 11.62 -13.95 17.18
C ASP A 146 10.46 -14.54 18.00
N SER A 147 10.78 -15.16 19.10
CA SER A 147 9.79 -15.78 20.00
C SER A 147 8.89 -14.76 20.69
N LEU A 148 9.25 -13.48 20.70
CA LEU A 148 8.39 -12.43 21.28
C LEU A 148 7.20 -12.12 20.37
N LEU A 149 7.35 -12.22 19.06
CA LEU A 149 6.25 -11.95 18.12
C LEU A 149 5.06 -12.87 18.35
N SER A 150 5.31 -14.13 18.70
CA SER A 150 4.23 -15.11 18.98
C SER A 150 3.46 -14.83 20.28
N LYS A 151 3.98 -13.98 21.15
CA LYS A 151 3.34 -13.58 22.42
C LYS A 151 2.50 -12.33 22.28
N LEU A 152 2.60 -11.62 21.17
CA LEU A 152 1.84 -10.42 20.89
C LEU A 152 0.48 -10.78 20.26
N PRO A 153 -0.58 -9.97 20.49
CA PRO A 153 -1.91 -10.28 19.98
C PRO A 153 -1.96 -10.23 18.46
N ASN A 154 -2.71 -11.15 17.85
CA ASN A 154 -2.96 -11.16 16.41
C ASN A 154 -3.87 -9.97 16.04
N CYS A 155 -3.53 -9.26 14.97
CA CYS A 155 -4.27 -8.09 14.51
C CYS A 155 -5.40 -8.41 13.53
N GLY A 156 -5.37 -9.56 12.87
CA GLY A 156 -6.44 -10.00 11.97
C GLY A 156 -6.56 -9.19 10.68
N LEU A 157 -5.45 -8.64 10.17
CA LEU A 157 -5.41 -8.00 8.85
C LEU A 157 -5.32 -9.09 7.78
N GLU A 158 -6.16 -9.01 6.74
CA GLU A 158 -6.37 -10.14 5.83
C GLU A 158 -5.81 -9.91 4.42
N ILE A 159 -6.15 -8.79 3.80
CA ILE A 159 -5.79 -8.46 2.42
C ILE A 159 -5.44 -6.98 2.26
N ILE A 160 -4.74 -6.65 1.20
CA ILE A 160 -4.66 -5.28 0.69
C ILE A 160 -5.97 -4.98 -0.03
N ASP A 161 -6.75 -4.01 0.48
CA ASP A 161 -8.01 -3.62 -0.16
C ASP A 161 -7.77 -2.65 -1.31
N HIS A 162 -6.98 -1.61 -1.07
CA HIS A 162 -6.60 -0.64 -2.11
C HIS A 162 -5.24 0.01 -1.83
N VAL A 163 -4.68 0.62 -2.88
CA VAL A 163 -3.40 1.34 -2.84
C VAL A 163 -3.56 2.69 -3.50
N VAL A 164 -3.33 3.74 -2.73
CA VAL A 164 -3.55 5.12 -3.18
C VAL A 164 -2.26 5.77 -3.66
N GLY A 165 -2.30 6.34 -4.86
CA GLY A 165 -1.22 7.13 -5.43
C GLY A 165 -1.54 8.62 -5.42
N ASN A 166 -0.63 9.45 -4.92
CA ASN A 166 -0.73 10.90 -4.99
C ASN A 166 0.04 11.44 -6.19
N GLN A 167 -0.56 12.40 -6.87
CA GLN A 167 -0.02 13.06 -8.05
C GLN A 167 0.14 14.55 -7.81
N PRO A 168 1.09 15.22 -8.48
CA PRO A 168 1.09 16.68 -8.63
C PRO A 168 -0.23 17.20 -9.19
N ASP A 169 -0.51 18.48 -8.99
CA ASP A 169 -1.72 19.12 -9.53
C ASP A 169 -1.82 18.90 -11.05
N GLN A 170 -3.02 18.59 -11.53
CA GLN A 170 -3.38 18.31 -12.92
C GLN A 170 -2.76 17.03 -13.54
N GLU A 171 -2.14 16.15 -12.74
CA GLU A 171 -1.59 14.89 -13.23
C GLU A 171 -2.45 13.66 -12.92
N MET A 172 -3.54 13.81 -12.17
CA MET A 172 -4.46 12.71 -11.82
C MET A 172 -5.07 12.05 -13.06
N LEU A 173 -5.54 12.84 -14.03
CA LEU A 173 -6.17 12.30 -15.24
C LEU A 173 -5.19 11.46 -16.04
N SER A 174 -3.99 11.98 -16.33
CA SER A 174 -2.98 11.25 -17.09
C SER A 174 -2.54 9.95 -16.40
N ALA A 175 -2.39 10.00 -15.07
CA ALA A 175 -2.06 8.82 -14.28
C ALA A 175 -3.19 7.78 -14.30
N SER A 176 -4.45 8.20 -14.21
CA SER A 176 -5.61 7.32 -14.31
C SER A 176 -5.76 6.71 -15.69
N GLU A 177 -5.62 7.51 -16.74
CA GLU A 177 -5.68 7.07 -18.12
C GLU A 177 -4.61 6.04 -18.47
N TRP A 178 -3.44 6.13 -17.81
CA TRP A 178 -2.40 5.12 -17.98
C TRP A 178 -2.91 3.71 -17.65
N TYR A 179 -3.66 3.54 -16.55
CA TYR A 179 -4.23 2.26 -16.15
C TYR A 179 -5.35 1.80 -17.10
N LEU A 180 -6.23 2.71 -17.50
CA LEU A 180 -7.31 2.38 -18.43
C LEU A 180 -6.77 1.92 -19.78
N LYS A 181 -5.77 2.64 -20.31
CA LYS A 181 -5.19 2.38 -21.61
C LYS A 181 -4.29 1.15 -21.63
N ASN A 182 -3.39 1.03 -20.67
CA ASN A 182 -2.30 0.06 -20.71
C ASN A 182 -2.62 -1.27 -20.04
N LEU A 183 -3.40 -1.25 -18.96
CA LEU A 183 -3.78 -2.45 -18.21
C LEU A 183 -5.27 -2.82 -18.35
N GLN A 184 -6.03 -2.07 -19.16
CA GLN A 184 -7.47 -2.27 -19.34
C GLN A 184 -8.28 -2.22 -18.05
N PHE A 185 -7.84 -1.40 -17.12
CA PHE A 185 -8.63 -1.05 -15.97
C PHE A 185 -9.82 -0.19 -16.42
N HIS A 186 -10.84 -0.09 -15.57
CA HIS A 186 -11.95 0.82 -15.75
C HIS A 186 -12.12 1.71 -14.52
N ARG A 187 -12.88 2.80 -14.65
CA ARG A 187 -13.20 3.65 -13.51
C ARG A 187 -14.17 2.93 -12.59
N PHE A 188 -13.82 2.90 -11.32
CA PHE A 188 -14.71 2.45 -10.26
C PHE A 188 -15.59 3.65 -9.85
N TRP A 189 -16.87 3.59 -10.12
CA TRP A 189 -17.79 4.67 -9.81
C TRP A 189 -18.29 4.57 -8.37
N SER A 190 -17.98 5.58 -7.55
CA SER A 190 -18.68 5.86 -6.30
C SER A 190 -19.46 7.16 -6.42
N VAL A 191 -20.46 7.34 -5.55
CA VAL A 191 -21.34 8.51 -5.60
C VAL A 191 -20.57 9.82 -5.30
N ASP A 192 -19.38 9.73 -4.71
CA ASP A 192 -18.57 10.86 -4.26
C ASP A 192 -17.40 11.23 -5.20
N ASP A 193 -17.43 10.77 -6.45
CA ASP A 193 -16.30 10.81 -7.40
C ASP A 193 -15.84 12.21 -7.85
N THR A 194 -16.35 13.29 -7.32
CA THR A 194 -15.98 14.57 -7.89
C THR A 194 -15.28 15.55 -6.96
N GLN A 195 -15.49 15.52 -5.68
CA GLN A 195 -14.79 16.42 -4.76
C GLN A 195 -14.98 15.98 -3.29
N VAL A 196 -13.98 15.40 -2.67
CA VAL A 196 -13.97 15.28 -1.21
C VAL A 196 -13.45 16.62 -0.65
N HIS A 197 -14.38 17.51 -0.30
CA HIS A 197 -14.08 18.71 0.47
C HIS A 197 -14.32 18.42 1.94
N THR A 198 -13.27 18.06 2.67
CA THR A 198 -13.26 18.27 4.11
C THR A 198 -12.62 19.62 4.40
N GLU A 199 -12.93 20.24 5.53
CA GLU A 199 -12.33 21.52 5.96
C GLU A 199 -10.78 21.47 6.02
N TYR A 200 -10.20 20.26 5.98
CA TYR A 200 -8.79 19.98 6.17
C TYR A 200 -8.10 19.30 4.98
N SER A 201 -8.83 18.72 4.02
CA SER A 201 -8.23 18.06 2.85
C SER A 201 -8.95 18.47 1.57
N SER A 202 -8.29 19.28 0.76
CA SER A 202 -8.76 19.60 -0.60
C SER A 202 -8.05 18.68 -1.57
N LEU A 203 -8.77 17.69 -2.09
CA LEU A 203 -8.26 16.75 -3.09
C LEU A 203 -9.33 16.42 -4.14
N ARG A 204 -8.83 16.01 -5.31
CA ARG A 204 -9.63 15.31 -6.33
C ARG A 204 -9.13 13.89 -6.40
N SER A 205 -10.02 12.94 -6.62
CA SER A 205 -9.69 11.51 -6.69
C SER A 205 -10.43 10.81 -7.82
N ILE A 206 -9.75 9.88 -8.46
CA ILE A 206 -10.34 8.93 -9.41
C ILE A 206 -9.90 7.54 -8.97
N VAL A 207 -10.82 6.59 -8.86
CA VAL A 207 -10.49 5.20 -8.57
C VAL A 207 -10.49 4.41 -9.87
N VAL A 208 -9.41 3.69 -10.13
CA VAL A 208 -9.30 2.72 -11.22
C VAL A 208 -9.22 1.31 -10.66
N THR A 209 -9.78 0.35 -11.38
CA THR A 209 -9.91 -1.03 -10.92
C THR A 209 -9.79 -2.01 -12.10
N ASN A 210 -9.36 -3.25 -11.81
CA ASN A 210 -9.35 -4.35 -12.78
C ASN A 210 -10.77 -4.85 -13.07
N TYR A 211 -10.90 -5.80 -14.01
CA TYR A 211 -12.19 -6.32 -14.45
C TYR A 211 -13.05 -6.88 -13.29
N GLU A 212 -12.44 -7.65 -12.40
CA GLU A 212 -13.11 -8.26 -11.25
C GLU A 212 -13.34 -7.31 -10.08
N GLU A 213 -12.87 -6.06 -10.18
CA GLU A 213 -12.92 -5.05 -9.11
C GLU A 213 -12.26 -5.49 -7.78
N SER A 214 -11.32 -6.42 -7.90
CA SER A 214 -10.52 -6.94 -6.77
C SER A 214 -9.28 -6.10 -6.47
N ILE A 215 -8.78 -5.37 -7.47
CA ILE A 215 -7.65 -4.44 -7.36
C ILE A 215 -8.18 -3.03 -7.54
N LYS A 216 -8.10 -2.22 -6.48
CA LYS A 216 -8.56 -0.83 -6.50
C LYS A 216 -7.39 0.11 -6.26
N MET A 217 -7.24 1.10 -7.12
CA MET A 217 -6.16 2.08 -7.06
C MET A 217 -6.73 3.49 -7.19
N PRO A 218 -7.02 4.13 -6.06
CA PRO A 218 -7.35 5.55 -6.03
C PRO A 218 -6.14 6.39 -6.43
N ILE A 219 -6.37 7.37 -7.29
CA ILE A 219 -5.38 8.32 -7.79
C ILE A 219 -5.84 9.72 -7.37
N ASN A 220 -5.04 10.37 -6.53
CA ASN A 220 -5.35 11.68 -5.98
C ASN A 220 -4.50 12.77 -6.60
N GLU A 221 -5.05 13.98 -6.65
CA GLU A 221 -4.31 15.21 -6.87
C GLU A 221 -4.77 16.32 -5.92
N PRO A 222 -3.96 17.37 -5.68
CA PRO A 222 -4.38 18.50 -4.87
C PRO A 222 -5.58 19.22 -5.46
N ALA A 223 -6.42 19.78 -4.60
CA ALA A 223 -7.46 20.74 -4.98
C ALA A 223 -7.27 22.06 -4.23
N PRO A 224 -7.75 23.22 -4.76
CA PRO A 224 -7.71 24.48 -4.05
C PRO A 224 -8.48 24.42 -2.73
N GLY A 225 -7.96 25.05 -1.69
CA GLY A 225 -8.57 25.11 -0.37
C GLY A 225 -8.00 26.25 0.47
N ARG A 226 -8.57 26.46 1.67
CA ARG A 226 -8.10 27.49 2.61
C ARG A 226 -6.70 27.23 3.16
N LYS A 227 -6.29 25.96 3.21
CA LYS A 227 -4.96 25.51 3.62
C LYS A 227 -4.31 24.72 2.49
N LYS A 228 -2.99 24.59 2.54
CA LYS A 228 -2.23 23.73 1.64
C LYS A 228 -2.80 22.31 1.70
N SER A 229 -3.10 21.74 0.53
CA SER A 229 -3.57 20.35 0.43
C SER A 229 -2.54 19.39 1.02
N GLN A 230 -3.00 18.39 1.77
CA GLN A 230 -2.15 17.29 2.24
C GLN A 230 -1.54 16.47 1.08
N ILE A 231 -2.21 16.45 -0.08
CA ILE A 231 -1.66 15.80 -1.27
C ILE A 231 -0.45 16.57 -1.80
N GLN A 232 -0.52 17.90 -1.82
CA GLN A 232 0.61 18.75 -2.20
C GLN A 232 1.77 18.61 -1.21
N GLU A 233 1.48 18.53 0.09
CA GLU A 233 2.49 18.28 1.11
C GLU A 233 3.20 16.95 0.89
N TYR A 234 2.43 15.88 0.61
CA TYR A 234 2.98 14.60 0.24
C TYR A 234 3.92 14.70 -0.96
N VAL A 235 3.47 15.32 -2.05
CA VAL A 235 4.27 15.47 -3.29
C VAL A 235 5.57 16.20 -3.03
N ASP A 236 5.53 17.25 -2.20
CA ASP A 236 6.72 18.04 -1.85
C ASP A 236 7.73 17.19 -1.05
N TYR A 237 7.29 16.45 -0.02
CA TYR A 237 8.16 15.62 0.80
C TYR A 237 8.63 14.34 0.11
N ASN A 238 7.80 13.76 -0.77
CA ASN A 238 8.18 12.59 -1.56
C ASN A 238 9.07 12.94 -2.75
N GLY A 239 9.15 14.21 -3.13
CA GLY A 239 9.86 14.63 -4.33
C GLY A 239 9.16 14.22 -5.62
N GLY A 240 7.83 14.23 -5.64
CA GLY A 240 6.98 13.88 -6.78
C GLY A 240 5.87 12.89 -6.43
N ALA A 241 5.23 12.34 -7.48
CA ALA A 241 4.18 11.33 -7.34
C ALA A 241 4.69 10.06 -6.63
N GLY A 242 3.80 9.38 -5.92
CA GLY A 242 4.10 8.13 -5.25
C GLY A 242 2.91 7.56 -4.49
N VAL A 243 3.11 6.44 -3.80
CA VAL A 243 2.10 5.78 -2.98
C VAL A 243 1.93 6.53 -1.66
N GLN A 244 0.72 7.03 -1.41
CA GLN A 244 0.37 7.73 -0.18
C GLN A 244 0.04 6.76 0.94
N HIS A 245 -0.87 5.81 0.69
CA HIS A 245 -1.24 4.81 1.70
C HIS A 245 -1.65 3.47 1.09
N ILE A 246 -1.62 2.48 1.95
CA ILE A 246 -2.04 1.11 1.66
C ILE A 246 -3.15 0.79 2.65
N ALA A 247 -4.35 0.49 2.16
CA ALA A 247 -5.47 0.09 2.98
C ALA A 247 -5.50 -1.43 3.17
N LEU A 248 -5.60 -1.84 4.42
CA LEU A 248 -5.56 -3.23 4.85
C LEU A 248 -6.92 -3.61 5.45
N LYS A 249 -7.56 -4.59 4.86
CA LYS A 249 -8.90 -5.03 5.28
C LYS A 249 -8.85 -5.98 6.48
N THR A 250 -9.79 -5.79 7.40
CA THR A 250 -10.07 -6.71 8.50
C THR A 250 -11.57 -7.00 8.60
N GLN A 251 -11.94 -8.15 9.18
CA GLN A 251 -13.33 -8.49 9.47
C GLN A 251 -13.84 -7.85 10.77
N ASP A 252 -12.93 -7.49 11.68
CA ASP A 252 -13.25 -6.90 13.00
C ASP A 252 -12.26 -5.76 13.30
N ILE A 253 -12.62 -4.54 12.90
CA ILE A 253 -11.76 -3.37 13.08
C ILE A 253 -11.57 -3.02 14.57
N ILE A 254 -12.56 -3.25 15.42
CA ILE A 254 -12.47 -2.95 16.85
C ILE A 254 -11.38 -3.80 17.49
N THR A 255 -11.40 -5.11 17.26
CA THR A 255 -10.37 -6.02 17.76
C THR A 255 -9.02 -5.73 17.11
N ALA A 256 -8.99 -5.51 15.80
CA ALA A 256 -7.75 -5.20 15.08
C ALA A 256 -7.06 -3.96 15.67
N ILE A 257 -7.78 -2.86 15.83
CA ILE A 257 -7.20 -1.61 16.32
C ILE A 257 -6.81 -1.69 17.81
N ARG A 258 -7.58 -2.38 18.63
CA ARG A 258 -7.20 -2.65 20.02
C ARG A 258 -5.86 -3.37 20.10
N HIS A 259 -5.68 -4.44 19.32
CA HIS A 259 -4.45 -5.22 19.30
C HIS A 259 -3.28 -4.45 18.67
N LEU A 260 -3.52 -3.65 17.63
CA LEU A 260 -2.48 -2.78 17.06
C LEU A 260 -2.00 -1.74 18.08
N ARG A 261 -2.91 -1.13 18.82
CA ARG A 261 -2.55 -0.19 19.92
C ARG A 261 -1.78 -0.88 21.05
N GLU A 262 -2.15 -2.08 21.43
CA GLU A 262 -1.40 -2.89 22.41
C GLU A 262 0.03 -3.20 21.95
N ARG A 263 0.22 -3.39 20.64
CA ARG A 263 1.55 -3.53 20.02
C ARG A 263 2.33 -2.22 19.94
N GLY A 264 1.70 -1.08 20.25
CA GLY A 264 2.29 0.24 20.16
C GLY A 264 2.25 0.87 18.78
N ALA A 265 1.34 0.44 17.89
CA ALA A 265 1.04 1.16 16.66
C ALA A 265 0.40 2.51 17.00
N GLU A 266 0.76 3.55 16.24
CA GLU A 266 0.27 4.91 16.44
C GLU A 266 -0.63 5.32 15.27
N PHE A 267 -1.75 5.97 15.61
CA PHE A 267 -2.76 6.43 14.68
C PHE A 267 -2.92 7.95 14.73
N LEU A 268 -3.47 8.53 13.68
CA LEU A 268 -3.81 9.95 13.64
C LEU A 268 -4.86 10.27 14.72
N ALA A 269 -4.73 11.45 15.32
CA ALA A 269 -5.67 11.91 16.31
C ALA A 269 -7.00 12.32 15.68
N VAL A 270 -8.11 11.93 16.32
CA VAL A 270 -9.45 12.35 15.95
C VAL A 270 -10.06 13.10 17.14
N PRO A 271 -10.54 14.35 16.99
CA PRO A 271 -11.10 15.11 18.10
C PRO A 271 -12.43 14.51 18.57
N SER A 272 -12.71 14.60 19.86
CA SER A 272 -13.97 14.11 20.44
C SER A 272 -15.22 14.80 19.88
N THR A 273 -15.07 16.02 19.37
CA THR A 273 -16.15 16.76 18.70
C THR A 273 -16.65 16.05 17.45
N TYR A 274 -15.80 15.28 16.76
CA TYR A 274 -16.19 14.44 15.61
C TYR A 274 -17.29 13.44 16.04
N TYR A 275 -17.11 12.74 17.14
CA TYR A 275 -18.06 11.71 17.59
C TYR A 275 -19.36 12.30 18.14
N LYS A 276 -19.32 13.51 18.73
CA LYS A 276 -20.54 14.24 19.09
C LYS A 276 -21.37 14.54 17.85
N GLN A 277 -20.74 15.08 16.81
CA GLN A 277 -21.43 15.37 15.54
C GLN A 277 -21.89 14.09 14.85
N LEU A 278 -21.08 13.04 14.86
CA LEU A 278 -21.44 11.73 14.30
C LEU A 278 -22.73 11.18 14.94
N ARG A 279 -22.83 11.19 16.27
CA ARG A 279 -24.03 10.72 16.99
C ARG A 279 -25.27 11.51 16.61
N GLU A 280 -25.16 12.84 16.47
CA GLU A 280 -26.28 13.67 16.03
C GLU A 280 -26.68 13.35 14.57
N ASN A 281 -25.72 13.26 13.66
CA ASN A 281 -25.95 12.96 12.24
C ASN A 281 -26.59 11.57 12.05
N LEU A 282 -26.16 10.57 12.82
CA LEU A 282 -26.69 9.20 12.73
C LEU A 282 -28.16 9.09 13.21
N LYS A 283 -28.67 10.02 14.01
CA LYS A 283 -30.09 10.03 14.40
C LYS A 283 -31.03 10.18 13.23
N SER A 284 -30.63 10.90 12.19
CA SER A 284 -31.39 11.15 10.97
C SER A 284 -30.94 10.34 9.76
N ALA A 285 -29.86 9.56 9.88
CA ALA A 285 -29.32 8.74 8.82
C ALA A 285 -30.22 7.54 8.52
N LYS A 286 -30.28 7.16 7.24
CA LYS A 286 -30.99 5.93 6.80
C LYS A 286 -30.18 4.67 7.18
N VAL A 287 -28.87 4.79 7.26
CA VAL A 287 -27.96 3.70 7.60
C VAL A 287 -27.87 3.54 9.12
N ARG A 288 -27.72 2.28 9.55
CA ARG A 288 -27.49 1.95 10.94
C ARG A 288 -26.12 1.29 11.12
N VAL A 289 -25.23 1.95 11.86
CA VAL A 289 -23.94 1.39 12.23
C VAL A 289 -24.16 0.32 13.31
N LYS A 290 -23.64 -0.88 13.10
CA LYS A 290 -23.83 -2.03 14.00
C LYS A 290 -22.90 -1.97 15.20
N GLU A 291 -21.69 -1.44 15.00
CA GLU A 291 -20.65 -1.34 16.02
C GLU A 291 -21.04 -0.29 17.08
N ASN A 292 -20.55 -0.51 18.29
CA ASN A 292 -20.78 0.43 19.40
C ASN A 292 -20.00 1.73 19.17
N ILE A 293 -20.68 2.86 19.04
CA ILE A 293 -20.07 4.17 18.78
C ILE A 293 -19.11 4.59 19.91
N ASP A 294 -19.37 4.20 21.15
CA ASP A 294 -18.48 4.54 22.28
C ASP A 294 -17.14 3.80 22.15
N MET A 295 -17.16 2.55 21.66
CA MET A 295 -15.95 1.79 21.34
C MET A 295 -15.19 2.40 20.16
N LEU A 296 -15.91 2.86 19.11
CA LEU A 296 -15.29 3.53 17.99
C LEU A 296 -14.64 4.85 18.41
N GLU A 297 -15.27 5.61 19.30
CA GLU A 297 -14.70 6.84 19.88
C GLU A 297 -13.48 6.54 20.76
N GLU A 298 -13.53 5.53 21.61
CA GLU A 298 -12.40 5.11 22.45
C GLU A 298 -11.18 4.79 21.60
N LEU A 299 -11.38 4.03 20.52
CA LEU A 299 -10.31 3.59 19.60
C LEU A 299 -9.98 4.60 18.51
N ARG A 300 -10.73 5.72 18.44
CA ARG A 300 -10.56 6.78 17.42
C ARG A 300 -10.78 6.30 15.98
N ILE A 301 -11.69 5.35 15.79
CA ILE A 301 -12.11 4.83 14.48
C ILE A 301 -13.10 5.80 13.86
N LEU A 302 -12.90 6.10 12.57
CA LEU A 302 -13.77 6.97 11.77
C LEU A 302 -14.92 6.16 11.17
N VAL A 303 -16.04 6.83 10.98
CA VAL A 303 -17.24 6.28 10.33
C VAL A 303 -17.56 7.14 9.12
N ASP A 304 -17.47 6.57 7.94
CA ASP A 304 -17.98 7.16 6.71
C ASP A 304 -19.22 6.42 6.27
N TYR A 305 -20.27 7.13 5.83
CA TYR A 305 -21.54 6.51 5.50
C TYR A 305 -22.33 7.31 4.46
N ASP A 306 -23.11 6.58 3.69
CA ASP A 306 -24.10 7.11 2.75
C ASP A 306 -25.49 6.47 2.98
N GLU A 307 -26.40 6.62 2.02
CA GLU A 307 -27.73 5.99 2.10
C GLU A 307 -27.71 4.45 1.93
N LYS A 308 -26.61 3.89 1.40
CA LYS A 308 -26.48 2.46 1.05
C LYS A 308 -25.70 1.66 2.07
N GLY A 309 -24.82 2.30 2.82
CA GLY A 309 -23.97 1.60 3.77
C GLY A 309 -23.00 2.49 4.53
N TYR A 310 -22.07 1.87 5.24
CA TYR A 310 -21.03 2.58 5.98
C TYR A 310 -19.69 1.84 5.90
N LEU A 311 -18.63 2.60 6.09
CA LEU A 311 -17.25 2.15 6.16
C LEU A 311 -16.65 2.61 7.49
N LEU A 312 -15.93 1.72 8.14
CA LEU A 312 -15.12 2.03 9.32
C LEU A 312 -13.66 2.07 8.90
N GLN A 313 -12.94 3.12 9.31
CA GLN A 313 -11.55 3.30 8.90
C GLN A 313 -10.75 4.06 9.95
N ILE A 314 -9.45 3.84 9.96
CA ILE A 314 -8.49 4.57 10.77
C ILE A 314 -7.14 4.63 10.04
N PHE A 315 -6.41 5.71 10.24
CA PHE A 315 -5.14 5.96 9.56
C PHE A 315 -4.00 5.97 10.58
N THR A 316 -2.91 5.28 10.26
CA THR A 316 -1.68 5.37 11.06
C THR A 316 -1.01 6.73 10.89
N LYS A 317 -0.15 7.09 11.83
CA LYS A 317 0.88 8.09 11.53
C LYS A 317 1.79 7.59 10.41
N PRO A 318 2.55 8.47 9.74
CA PRO A 318 3.54 8.05 8.74
C PRO A 318 4.44 6.93 9.27
N MET A 319 4.72 5.94 8.42
CA MET A 319 5.49 4.75 8.78
C MET A 319 7.01 5.00 8.82
N GLN A 320 7.46 6.14 8.39
CA GLN A 320 8.85 6.59 8.30
C GLN A 320 8.95 8.08 8.69
N ASP A 321 10.18 8.63 8.70
CA ASP A 321 10.42 10.00 9.16
C ASP A 321 9.76 11.08 8.29
N ARG A 322 9.73 10.89 6.96
CA ARG A 322 9.02 11.81 6.08
C ARG A 322 7.50 11.63 6.22
N PRO A 323 6.70 12.70 6.16
CA PRO A 323 5.23 12.62 6.21
C PRO A 323 4.68 12.18 4.85
N THR A 324 4.97 10.93 4.46
CA THR A 324 4.63 10.36 3.17
C THR A 324 3.76 9.12 3.33
N LEU A 325 4.34 7.92 3.34
CA LEU A 325 3.57 6.68 3.40
C LEU A 325 2.94 6.45 4.79
N PHE A 326 1.65 6.12 4.82
CA PHE A 326 0.94 5.61 5.99
C PHE A 326 0.07 4.40 5.63
N LEU A 327 -0.52 3.76 6.62
CA LEU A 327 -1.45 2.65 6.45
C LEU A 327 -2.85 3.06 6.87
N GLU A 328 -3.84 2.43 6.24
CA GLU A 328 -5.25 2.45 6.60
C GLU A 328 -5.68 1.05 7.03
N VAL A 329 -6.55 0.98 8.00
CA VAL A 329 -7.24 -0.25 8.39
C VAL A 329 -8.74 -0.03 8.29
#